data_cc48a9fa12a540c78c190ffd3bed0947
#
_entry.id   cc48a9fa12a540c78c190ffd3bed0947
#
_cell.length_a   1.000
_cell.length_b   1.000
_cell.length_c   1.000
_cell.angle_alpha   90.00
_cell.angle_beta   90.00
_cell.angle_gamma   90.00
#
_symmetry.space_group_name_H-M   'P 1'
#
loop_
_entity.id
_entity.type
_entity.pdbx_description
1 polymer ?
#
loop_
_entity_poly.entity_id
_entity_poly.type
_entity_poly.pdbx_seq_one_letter_code
_entity_poly.pdbx_strand_id
1 'polypeptide(L)' 'MKFDLDLERDILFACSVDRAFLSKAIRVLRPEHFTDKHHAWIWDVQKTN' A
#
# COMPACT_ATOMS: atom_id res chain seq x y z
N MET A 1 -1.69 -12.82 6.79
CA MET A 1 -3.05 -12.49 6.34
C MET A 1 -2.98 -11.45 5.24
N LYS A 2 -3.70 -11.69 4.15
CA LYS A 2 -3.68 -10.75 3.04
C LYS A 2 -4.99 -9.97 2.97
N PHE A 3 -4.91 -8.76 2.44
CA PHE A 3 -6.07 -7.91 2.26
C PHE A 3 -6.84 -8.34 1.01
N ASP A 4 -8.13 -8.02 0.95
CA ASP A 4 -8.85 -8.22 -0.31
C ASP A 4 -8.48 -7.08 -1.28
N LEU A 5 -8.83 -7.27 -2.57
CA LEU A 5 -8.40 -6.34 -3.60
C LEU A 5 -8.98 -4.94 -3.43
N ASP A 6 -10.23 -4.85 -2.96
CA ASP A 6 -10.85 -3.55 -2.76
C ASP A 6 -10.14 -2.78 -1.65
N LEU A 7 -9.79 -3.46 -0.57
CA LEU A 7 -9.07 -2.84 0.53
C LEU A 7 -7.69 -2.40 0.09
N GLU A 8 -7.00 -3.23 -0.68
CA GLU A 8 -5.68 -2.89 -1.19
C GLU A 8 -5.72 -1.62 -2.02
N ARG A 9 -6.71 -1.50 -2.89
CA ARG A 9 -6.86 -0.33 -3.73
C ARG A 9 -7.15 0.92 -2.90
N ASP A 10 -7.99 0.78 -1.88
CA ASP A 10 -8.30 1.91 -1.00
C ASP A 10 -7.07 2.39 -0.24
N ILE A 11 -6.25 1.45 0.24
CA ILE A 11 -5.02 1.79 0.94
C ILE A 11 -4.07 2.53 0.00
N LEU A 12 -3.91 2.05 -1.22
CA LEU A 12 -3.01 2.69 -2.17
C LEU A 12 -3.51 4.08 -2.55
N PHE A 13 -4.81 4.24 -2.71
CA PHE A 13 -5.37 5.54 -3.01
C PHE A 13 -5.11 6.52 -1.87
N ALA A 14 -5.36 6.10 -0.63
CA ALA A 14 -5.13 6.95 0.52
C ALA A 14 -3.65 7.34 0.62
N CYS A 15 -2.74 6.42 0.33
CA CYS A 15 -1.31 6.71 0.35
C CYS A 15 -0.93 7.74 -0.71
N SER A 16 -1.62 7.75 -1.85
CA SER A 16 -1.28 8.67 -2.92
C SER A 16 -1.76 10.10 -2.64
N VAL A 17 -2.81 10.26 -1.84
CA VAL A 17 -3.35 11.60 -1.56
C VAL A 17 -2.94 12.13 -0.18
N ASP A 18 -2.46 11.27 0.70
CA ASP A 18 -2.11 11.66 2.07
C ASP A 18 -0.75 11.10 2.44
N ARG A 19 0.27 11.94 2.42
CA ARG A 19 1.64 11.52 2.71
C ARG A 19 1.82 11.15 4.18
N ALA A 20 1.06 11.76 5.07
CA ALA A 20 1.12 11.40 6.49
C ALA A 20 0.61 9.97 6.69
N PHE A 21 -0.45 9.61 5.98
CA PHE A 21 -0.96 8.24 6.03
C PHE A 21 0.08 7.26 5.48
N LEU A 22 0.72 7.63 4.38
CA LEU A 22 1.77 6.78 3.79
C LEU A 22 2.91 6.55 4.78
N SER A 23 3.35 7.58 5.47
CA SER A 23 4.43 7.47 6.45
C SER A 23 4.09 6.48 7.55
N LYS A 24 2.84 6.47 8.00
CA LYS A 24 2.40 5.52 9.02
C LYS A 24 2.26 4.12 8.45
N ALA A 25 1.74 4.01 7.24
CA ALA A 25 1.51 2.71 6.61
C ALA A 25 2.82 1.98 6.34
N ILE A 26 3.86 2.70 5.98
CA ILE A 26 5.18 2.10 5.70
C ILE A 26 5.68 1.30 6.90
N ARG A 27 5.31 1.72 8.10
CA ARG A 27 5.80 1.07 9.33
C ARG A 27 5.11 -0.27 9.61
N VAL A 28 3.89 -0.46 9.10
CA VAL A 28 3.11 -1.65 9.40
C VAL A 28 2.83 -2.52 8.20
N LEU A 29 2.81 -1.96 7.00
CA LEU A 29 2.49 -2.70 5.80
C LEU A 29 3.74 -3.13 5.06
N ARG A 30 3.67 -4.32 4.46
CA ARG A 30 4.75 -4.86 3.65
C ARG A 30 4.18 -5.30 2.31
N PRO A 31 5.01 -5.33 1.24
CA PRO A 31 4.51 -5.73 -0.08
C PRO A 31 3.85 -7.11 -0.07
N GLU A 32 4.31 -8.01 0.78
CA GLU A 32 3.78 -9.35 0.86
C GLU A 32 2.36 -9.43 1.39
N HIS A 33 1.86 -8.34 1.97
CA HIS A 33 0.48 -8.28 2.44
C HIS A 33 -0.50 -8.11 1.27
N PHE A 34 -0.01 -7.67 0.11
CA PHE A 34 -0.87 -7.45 -1.03
C PHE A 34 -1.05 -8.74 -1.83
N THR A 35 -2.29 -9.04 -2.18
CA THR A 35 -2.62 -10.21 -2.96
C THR A 35 -2.21 -10.04 -4.42
N ASP A 36 -2.44 -8.84 -4.96
CA ASP A 36 -2.16 -8.52 -6.34
C ASP A 36 -0.73 -8.03 -6.48
N LYS A 37 0.05 -8.65 -7.36
CA LYS A 37 1.44 -8.25 -7.58
C LYS A 37 1.55 -6.82 -8.06
N HIS A 38 0.58 -6.36 -8.85
CA HIS A 38 0.56 -5.00 -9.34
C HIS A 38 0.42 -4.02 -8.18
N HIS A 39 -0.44 -4.34 -7.23
CA HIS A 39 -0.61 -3.51 -6.04
C HIS A 39 0.64 -3.50 -5.20
N ALA A 40 1.29 -4.63 -5.05
CA ALA A 40 2.54 -4.70 -4.30
C ALA A 40 3.61 -3.82 -4.94
N TRP A 41 3.66 -3.82 -6.28
CA TRP A 41 4.60 -2.98 -7.00
C TRP A 41 4.30 -1.50 -6.79
N ILE A 42 3.04 -1.11 -6.86
CA ILE A 42 2.64 0.28 -6.62
C ILE A 42 3.04 0.71 -5.21
N TRP A 43 2.80 -0.17 -4.24
CA TRP A 43 3.17 0.10 -2.85
C TRP A 43 4.67 0.35 -2.72
N ASP A 44 5.46 -0.50 -3.36
CA ASP A 44 6.91 -0.38 -3.31
C ASP A 44 7.39 0.93 -3.92
N VAL A 45 6.80 1.32 -5.04
CA VAL A 45 7.14 2.59 -5.69
C VAL A 45 6.80 3.77 -4.78
N GLN A 46 5.63 3.73 -4.16
CA GLN A 46 5.21 4.84 -3.29
C GLN A 46 6.11 5.01 -2.08
N LYS A 47 6.52 3.91 -1.47
CA LYS A 47 7.34 4.03 -0.28
C LYS A 47 8.78 4.41 -0.59
N THR A 48 9.22 4.19 -1.83
CA THR A 48 10.56 4.58 -2.26
C THR A 48 10.65 6.08 -2.50
N ASN A 49 9.57 6.69 -2.90
CA ASN A 49 9.53 8.13 -3.07
C ASN A 49 9.43 8.80 -1.70
#